data_fa77838c54d360bdf97dc40ec0ed796b
#
_entry.id   fa77838c54d360bdf97dc40ec0ed796b
#
_cell.length_a   1.000
_cell.length_b   1.000
_cell.length_c   1.000
_cell.angle_alpha   90.00
_cell.angle_beta   90.00
_cell.angle_gamma   90.00
#
_symmetry.space_group_name_H-M   'P 1'
#
loop_
_entity.id
_entity.type
_entity.pdbx_description
1 polymer ?
#
loop_
_entity_poly.entity_id
_entity_poly.type
_entity_poly.pdbx_seq_one_letter_code
_entity_poly.pdbx_strand_id
1 'polypeptide(L)'
;TQVTLSTKRDVATYREILASNAEELQRLGRMVSDMLFLAKTERSVELPNKEKFSAAHEILSLCEFYEAVAEEKRISLTTYGDGEILGDRLMFRRAVSNLLSNALRHTPEDGKVDVAVVDKGSVTEVRVENTGSEIDPQVLPRLFDRFFRADPARSHPESDGAGLGLSITKAIAEIHGGTATVTSNQGRTRFSLQFPHSINEVG
;
A
#
# COMPACT_ATOMS: atom_id res chain seq x y z
N THR A 1 -11.54 24.04 -14.64
CA THR A 1 -12.92 24.50 -14.26
C THR A 1 -13.21 25.90 -14.77
N GLN A 2 -12.36 26.92 -14.56
CA GLN A 2 -12.60 28.30 -15.06
C GLN A 2 -12.66 28.36 -16.60
N VAL A 3 -11.73 27.69 -17.29
CA VAL A 3 -11.70 27.58 -18.75
C VAL A 3 -12.93 26.84 -19.31
N THR A 4 -13.52 25.94 -18.53
CA THR A 4 -14.71 25.18 -18.94
C THR A 4 -15.98 26.02 -18.93
N LEU A 5 -16.08 27.02 -18.05
CA LEU A 5 -17.21 27.90 -17.91
C LEU A 5 -17.20 29.05 -18.93
N SER A 6 -16.04 29.36 -19.54
CA SER A 6 -15.87 30.46 -20.48
C SER A 6 -16.30 30.14 -21.93
N THR A 7 -16.55 28.88 -22.27
CA THR A 7 -16.87 28.46 -23.63
C THR A 7 -18.04 27.48 -23.62
N LYS A 8 -19.07 27.73 -24.44
CA LYS A 8 -20.24 26.85 -24.59
C LYS A 8 -19.78 25.51 -25.24
N ARG A 9 -20.01 24.40 -24.57
CA ARG A 9 -19.64 23.04 -24.99
C ARG A 9 -20.89 22.16 -25.10
N ASP A 10 -20.74 21.01 -25.73
CA ASP A 10 -21.84 20.03 -25.79
C ASP A 10 -22.00 19.29 -24.44
N VAL A 11 -23.12 18.60 -24.28
CA VAL A 11 -23.45 17.87 -23.02
C VAL A 11 -22.48 16.73 -22.75
N ALA A 12 -21.93 16.09 -23.79
CA ALA A 12 -20.97 15.00 -23.65
C ALA A 12 -19.67 15.52 -23.04
N THR A 13 -19.13 16.61 -23.58
CA THR A 13 -17.93 17.28 -23.03
C THR A 13 -18.12 17.73 -21.58
N TYR A 14 -19.30 18.26 -21.20
CA TYR A 14 -19.56 18.62 -19.80
C TYR A 14 -19.58 17.39 -18.88
N ARG A 15 -20.15 16.27 -19.33
CA ARG A 15 -20.14 15.01 -18.56
C ARG A 15 -18.73 14.48 -18.32
N GLU A 16 -17.88 14.47 -19.34
CA GLU A 16 -16.48 14.05 -19.22
C GLU A 16 -15.71 14.92 -18.22
N ILE A 17 -15.88 16.25 -18.30
CA ILE A 17 -15.21 17.18 -17.38
C ILE A 17 -15.73 17.00 -15.94
N LEU A 18 -17.02 16.78 -15.75
CA LEU A 18 -17.59 16.53 -14.43
C LEU A 18 -17.10 15.19 -13.86
N ALA A 19 -17.02 14.14 -14.68
CA ALA A 19 -16.45 12.85 -14.28
C ALA A 19 -14.98 12.99 -13.83
N SER A 20 -14.15 13.63 -14.66
CA SER A 20 -12.74 13.91 -14.32
C SER A 20 -12.59 14.76 -13.06
N ASN A 21 -13.43 15.78 -12.86
CA ASN A 21 -13.42 16.58 -11.64
C ASN A 21 -13.83 15.75 -10.41
N ALA A 22 -14.83 14.86 -10.55
CA ALA A 22 -15.24 13.97 -9.47
C ALA A 22 -14.12 13.02 -9.05
N GLU A 23 -13.40 12.43 -10.00
CA GLU A 23 -12.22 11.59 -9.76
C GLU A 23 -11.13 12.36 -9.02
N GLU A 24 -10.80 13.58 -9.46
CA GLU A 24 -9.80 14.41 -8.81
C GLU A 24 -10.19 14.81 -7.38
N LEU A 25 -11.47 15.15 -7.15
CA LEU A 25 -11.98 15.43 -5.81
C LEU A 25 -11.92 14.20 -4.90
N GLN A 26 -12.22 13.02 -5.41
CA GLN A 26 -12.06 11.77 -4.67
C GLN A 26 -10.59 11.49 -4.35
N ARG A 27 -9.69 11.74 -5.29
CA ARG A 27 -8.24 11.62 -5.08
C ARG A 27 -7.74 12.56 -3.99
N LEU A 28 -8.16 13.82 -4.01
CA LEU A 28 -7.84 14.81 -2.97
C LEU A 28 -8.42 14.41 -1.62
N GLY A 29 -9.65 13.91 -1.57
CA GLY A 29 -10.27 13.40 -0.35
C GLY A 29 -9.50 12.24 0.27
N ARG A 30 -9.05 11.28 -0.55
CA ARG A 30 -8.16 10.20 -0.09
C ARG A 30 -6.84 10.73 0.46
N MET A 31 -6.21 11.69 -0.23
CA MET A 31 -4.96 12.30 0.22
C MET A 31 -5.10 13.00 1.58
N VAL A 32 -6.18 13.78 1.78
CA VAL A 32 -6.47 14.43 3.07
C VAL A 32 -6.68 13.40 4.17
N SER A 33 -7.45 12.34 3.90
CA SER A 33 -7.68 11.23 4.83
C SER A 33 -6.37 10.53 5.21
N ASP A 34 -5.48 10.30 4.25
CA ASP A 34 -4.16 9.70 4.44
C ASP A 34 -3.26 10.58 5.31
N MET A 35 -3.26 11.89 5.07
CA MET A 35 -2.51 12.85 5.88
C MET A 35 -3.02 12.91 7.32
N LEU A 36 -4.35 12.95 7.52
CA LEU A 36 -4.95 12.94 8.84
C LEU A 36 -4.64 11.63 9.59
N PHE A 37 -4.65 10.51 8.89
CA PHE A 37 -4.25 9.22 9.45
C PHE A 37 -2.80 9.26 9.94
N LEU A 38 -1.85 9.71 9.11
CA LEU A 38 -0.44 9.83 9.50
C LEU A 38 -0.25 10.76 10.70
N ALA A 39 -0.89 11.93 10.69
CA ALA A 39 -0.81 12.89 11.80
C ALA A 39 -1.39 12.33 13.10
N LYS A 40 -2.45 11.51 13.04
CA LYS A 40 -3.05 10.83 14.18
C LYS A 40 -2.12 9.72 14.69
N THR A 41 -1.59 8.90 13.79
CA THR A 41 -0.74 7.76 14.15
C THR A 41 0.56 8.20 14.82
N GLU A 42 1.16 9.32 14.39
CA GLU A 42 2.37 9.88 15.01
C GLU A 42 2.17 10.40 16.44
N ARG A 43 0.93 10.74 16.79
CA ARG A 43 0.57 11.24 18.13
C ARG A 43 0.01 10.16 19.04
N SER A 44 -0.38 9.01 18.46
CA SER A 44 -1.02 7.93 19.22
C SER A 44 0.04 6.96 19.72
N VAL A 45 -0.03 6.66 21.01
CA VAL A 45 0.81 5.63 21.66
C VAL A 45 0.11 4.27 21.65
N GLU A 46 -1.20 4.24 21.43
CA GLU A 46 -2.03 3.03 21.53
C GLU A 46 -2.75 2.69 20.21
N LEU A 47 -2.88 1.39 19.96
CA LEU A 47 -3.71 0.85 18.89
C LEU A 47 -5.18 0.99 19.23
N PRO A 48 -6.04 1.53 18.32
CA PRO A 48 -7.45 1.78 18.60
C PRO A 48 -8.26 0.50 18.84
N ASN A 49 -7.98 -0.59 18.12
CA ASN A 49 -8.70 -1.86 18.20
C ASN A 49 -7.71 -3.03 18.19
N LYS A 50 -7.21 -3.41 19.36
CA LYS A 50 -6.24 -4.50 19.49
C LYS A 50 -6.96 -5.83 19.61
N GLU A 51 -6.82 -6.69 18.60
CA GLU A 51 -7.39 -8.04 18.57
C GLU A 51 -6.38 -9.05 17.98
N LYS A 52 -6.59 -10.35 18.27
CA LYS A 52 -5.85 -11.44 17.63
C LYS A 52 -6.56 -11.85 16.34
N PHE A 53 -5.82 -11.98 15.25
CA PHE A 53 -6.37 -12.46 13.97
C PHE A 53 -5.31 -13.20 13.15
N SER A 54 -5.75 -14.08 12.24
CA SER A 54 -4.90 -14.76 11.27
C SER A 54 -4.49 -13.80 10.16
N ALA A 55 -3.18 -13.58 10.00
CA ALA A 55 -2.64 -12.78 8.90
C ALA A 55 -2.93 -13.41 7.55
N ALA A 56 -2.84 -14.74 7.44
CA ALA A 56 -3.10 -15.47 6.21
C ALA A 56 -4.55 -15.29 5.74
N HIS A 57 -5.52 -15.36 6.65
CA HIS A 57 -6.93 -15.16 6.30
C HIS A 57 -7.20 -13.76 5.75
N GLU A 58 -6.65 -12.72 6.38
CA GLU A 58 -6.82 -11.34 5.92
C GLU A 58 -6.14 -11.09 4.58
N ILE A 59 -4.95 -11.68 4.37
CA ILE A 59 -4.20 -11.58 3.11
C ILE A 59 -4.94 -12.29 1.99
N LEU A 60 -5.47 -13.50 2.23
CA LEU A 60 -6.24 -14.25 1.23
C LEU A 60 -7.44 -13.43 0.75
N SER A 61 -8.21 -12.86 1.67
CA SER A 61 -9.35 -12.00 1.33
C SER A 61 -8.95 -10.75 0.53
N LEU A 62 -7.76 -10.18 0.79
CA LEU A 62 -7.25 -9.07 -0.01
C LEU A 62 -6.80 -9.55 -1.40
N CYS A 63 -6.15 -10.70 -1.50
CA CYS A 63 -5.72 -11.24 -2.80
C CYS A 63 -6.92 -11.57 -3.70
N GLU A 64 -8.01 -12.13 -3.17
CA GLU A 64 -9.28 -12.31 -3.89
C GLU A 64 -9.82 -10.99 -4.45
N PHE A 65 -9.73 -9.90 -3.68
CA PHE A 65 -10.13 -8.56 -4.16
C PHE A 65 -9.26 -8.06 -5.32
N TYR A 66 -7.96 -8.39 -5.32
CA TYR A 66 -7.02 -7.95 -6.35
C TYR A 66 -6.89 -8.92 -7.53
N GLU A 67 -7.56 -10.07 -7.51
CA GLU A 67 -7.45 -11.13 -8.51
C GLU A 67 -7.76 -10.62 -9.93
N ALA A 68 -8.87 -9.89 -10.11
CA ALA A 68 -9.24 -9.33 -11.40
C ALA A 68 -8.17 -8.38 -11.99
N VAL A 69 -7.52 -7.58 -11.13
CA VAL A 69 -6.43 -6.66 -11.56
C VAL A 69 -5.17 -7.45 -11.93
N ALA A 70 -4.88 -8.53 -11.19
CA ALA A 70 -3.75 -9.41 -11.49
C ALA A 70 -3.98 -10.17 -12.82
N GLU A 71 -5.18 -10.70 -13.04
CA GLU A 71 -5.56 -11.40 -14.29
C GLU A 71 -5.48 -10.48 -15.51
N GLU A 72 -6.00 -9.25 -15.42
CA GLU A 72 -5.93 -8.27 -16.53
C GLU A 72 -4.50 -8.05 -17.00
N LYS A 73 -3.54 -8.04 -16.07
CA LYS A 73 -2.10 -7.91 -16.36
C LYS A 73 -1.37 -9.23 -16.53
N ARG A 74 -2.07 -10.38 -16.49
CA ARG A 74 -1.47 -11.72 -16.48
C ARG A 74 -0.41 -11.93 -15.40
N ILE A 75 -0.56 -11.24 -14.25
CA ILE A 75 0.34 -11.38 -13.11
C ILE A 75 -0.06 -12.60 -12.28
N SER A 76 0.90 -13.48 -12.02
CA SER A 76 0.71 -14.60 -11.08
C SER A 76 0.75 -14.08 -9.65
N LEU A 77 -0.39 -14.13 -8.94
CA LEU A 77 -0.51 -13.73 -7.53
C LEU A 77 -0.59 -14.99 -6.67
N THR A 78 0.36 -15.19 -5.76
CA THR A 78 0.41 -16.37 -4.88
C THR A 78 0.55 -15.98 -3.41
N THR A 79 -0.06 -16.79 -2.54
CA THR A 79 -0.01 -16.60 -1.08
C THR A 79 0.43 -17.89 -0.40
N TYR A 80 1.25 -17.80 0.66
CA TYR A 80 1.67 -18.96 1.43
C TYR A 80 2.09 -18.60 2.85
N GLY A 81 2.09 -19.61 3.73
CA GLY A 81 2.41 -19.46 5.14
C GLY A 81 1.23 -19.03 5.99
N ASP A 82 1.45 -18.94 7.29
CA ASP A 82 0.47 -18.53 8.29
C ASP A 82 1.15 -17.88 9.47
N GLY A 83 0.36 -17.16 10.29
CA GLY A 83 0.80 -16.52 11.52
C GLY A 83 -0.30 -15.65 12.11
N GLU A 84 -0.27 -15.54 13.44
CA GLU A 84 -1.20 -14.67 14.16
C GLU A 84 -0.60 -13.27 14.35
N ILE A 85 -1.43 -12.26 14.31
CA ILE A 85 -1.08 -10.88 14.64
C ILE A 85 -1.96 -10.40 15.79
N LEU A 86 -1.34 -9.73 16.75
CA LEU A 86 -2.02 -8.97 17.78
C LEU A 86 -1.99 -7.50 17.41
N GLY A 87 -3.13 -6.95 16.93
CA GLY A 87 -3.14 -5.59 16.40
C GLY A 87 -4.49 -5.12 15.92
N ASP A 88 -4.50 -3.99 15.24
CA ASP A 88 -5.70 -3.47 14.57
C ASP A 88 -5.82 -4.08 13.16
N ARG A 89 -6.85 -4.90 12.97
CA ARG A 89 -7.12 -5.63 11.73
C ARG A 89 -7.30 -4.70 10.53
N LEU A 90 -8.00 -3.56 10.70
CA LEU A 90 -8.24 -2.63 9.60
C LEU A 90 -6.98 -1.91 9.19
N MET A 91 -6.13 -1.52 10.14
CA MET A 91 -4.81 -0.97 9.85
C MET A 91 -3.93 -1.99 9.14
N PHE A 92 -3.90 -3.24 9.61
CA PHE A 92 -3.18 -4.32 8.95
C PHE A 92 -3.61 -4.50 7.49
N ARG A 93 -4.92 -4.63 7.24
CA ARG A 93 -5.48 -4.73 5.88
C ARG A 93 -5.07 -3.55 5.01
N ARG A 94 -5.09 -2.34 5.55
CA ARG A 94 -4.65 -1.12 4.84
C ARG A 94 -3.17 -1.19 4.45
N ALA A 95 -2.29 -1.62 5.36
CA ALA A 95 -0.86 -1.76 5.09
C ALA A 95 -0.60 -2.79 3.97
N VAL A 96 -1.21 -3.98 4.07
CA VAL A 96 -1.07 -5.04 3.05
C VAL A 96 -1.66 -4.62 1.71
N SER A 97 -2.83 -3.97 1.70
CA SER A 97 -3.47 -3.43 0.48
C SER A 97 -2.57 -2.41 -0.23
N ASN A 98 -1.91 -1.51 0.52
CA ASN A 98 -0.94 -0.58 -0.04
C ASN A 98 0.25 -1.31 -0.71
N LEU A 99 0.77 -2.37 -0.07
CA LEU A 99 1.85 -3.17 -0.64
C LEU A 99 1.41 -3.96 -1.87
N LEU A 100 0.23 -4.59 -1.85
CA LEU A 100 -0.33 -5.31 -3.00
C LEU A 100 -0.57 -4.38 -4.19
N SER A 101 -1.22 -3.24 -3.97
CA SER A 101 -1.43 -2.23 -5.00
C SER A 101 -0.11 -1.74 -5.60
N ASN A 102 0.92 -1.51 -4.75
CA ASN A 102 2.24 -1.13 -5.20
C ASN A 102 2.91 -2.25 -6.02
N ALA A 103 2.88 -3.49 -5.54
CA ALA A 103 3.44 -4.65 -6.23
C ALA A 103 2.79 -4.86 -7.60
N LEU A 104 1.46 -4.91 -7.69
CA LEU A 104 0.73 -5.08 -8.95
C LEU A 104 0.95 -3.93 -9.95
N ARG A 105 1.19 -2.72 -9.45
CA ARG A 105 1.51 -1.56 -10.29
C ARG A 105 2.88 -1.68 -10.95
N HIS A 106 3.88 -2.14 -10.20
CA HIS A 106 5.28 -2.17 -10.62
C HIS A 106 5.73 -3.52 -11.19
N THR A 107 4.86 -4.53 -11.14
CA THR A 107 5.09 -5.82 -11.82
C THR A 107 4.78 -5.67 -13.31
N PRO A 108 5.69 -6.09 -14.21
CA PRO A 108 5.40 -6.15 -15.65
C PRO A 108 4.34 -7.23 -15.95
N GLU A 109 3.75 -7.18 -17.15
CA GLU A 109 2.91 -8.28 -17.65
C GLU A 109 3.66 -9.61 -17.59
N ASP A 110 2.93 -10.68 -17.33
CA ASP A 110 3.44 -12.04 -17.14
C ASP A 110 4.41 -12.19 -15.95
N GLY A 111 4.45 -11.16 -15.06
CA GLY A 111 5.28 -11.17 -13.86
C GLY A 111 4.64 -11.91 -12.70
N LYS A 112 5.28 -11.82 -11.50
CA LYS A 112 4.83 -12.53 -10.30
C LYS A 112 4.78 -11.60 -9.10
N VAL A 113 3.76 -11.82 -8.26
CA VAL A 113 3.62 -11.22 -6.91
C VAL A 113 3.40 -12.35 -5.92
N ASP A 114 4.31 -12.48 -4.96
CA ASP A 114 4.27 -13.49 -3.91
C ASP A 114 4.01 -12.80 -2.56
N VAL A 115 3.03 -13.29 -1.79
CA VAL A 115 2.74 -12.82 -0.44
C VAL A 115 2.98 -13.95 0.54
N ALA A 116 3.92 -13.77 1.47
CA ALA A 116 4.27 -14.76 2.46
C ALA A 116 3.97 -14.28 3.88
N VAL A 117 3.45 -15.18 4.71
CA VAL A 117 3.35 -15.01 6.16
C VAL A 117 4.30 -15.98 6.82
N VAL A 118 5.20 -15.48 7.67
CA VAL A 118 6.21 -16.28 8.35
C VAL A 118 6.16 -15.98 9.85
N ASP A 119 5.78 -16.98 10.63
CA ASP A 119 5.92 -16.91 12.08
C ASP A 119 7.39 -17.16 12.47
N LYS A 120 8.00 -16.19 13.16
CA LYS A 120 9.39 -16.26 13.67
C LYS A 120 9.45 -16.45 15.19
N GLY A 121 8.35 -16.86 15.82
CA GLY A 121 8.24 -17.10 17.25
C GLY A 121 7.97 -15.84 18.07
N SER A 122 8.73 -14.77 17.92
CA SER A 122 8.51 -13.49 18.62
C SER A 122 7.79 -12.44 17.76
N VAL A 123 7.80 -12.61 16.44
CA VAL A 123 7.17 -11.71 15.48
C VAL A 123 6.54 -12.52 14.34
N THR A 124 5.43 -12.05 13.81
CA THR A 124 4.90 -12.47 12.51
C THR A 124 5.41 -11.52 11.45
N GLU A 125 6.09 -12.05 10.44
CA GLU A 125 6.55 -11.28 9.28
C GLU A 125 5.65 -11.50 8.08
N VAL A 126 5.18 -10.41 7.49
CA VAL A 126 4.46 -10.40 6.21
C VAL A 126 5.38 -9.85 5.14
N ARG A 127 5.56 -10.60 4.06
CA ARG A 127 6.40 -10.23 2.91
C ARG A 127 5.51 -10.09 1.68
N VAL A 128 5.68 -9.01 0.96
CA VAL A 128 5.13 -8.84 -0.39
C VAL A 128 6.31 -8.67 -1.34
N GLU A 129 6.50 -9.62 -2.23
CA GLU A 129 7.59 -9.64 -3.19
C GLU A 129 7.03 -9.60 -4.61
N ASN A 130 7.61 -8.77 -5.45
CA ASN A 130 7.23 -8.70 -6.86
C ASN A 130 8.45 -8.76 -7.79
N THR A 131 8.26 -9.33 -8.98
CA THR A 131 9.23 -9.24 -10.06
C THR A 131 9.17 -7.87 -10.72
N GLY A 132 10.31 -7.36 -11.18
CA GLY A 132 10.40 -6.07 -11.86
C GLY A 132 11.82 -5.53 -11.95
N SER A 133 11.95 -4.30 -12.40
CA SER A 133 13.25 -3.61 -12.45
C SER A 133 13.78 -3.36 -11.04
N GLU A 134 15.09 -3.49 -10.88
CA GLU A 134 15.74 -3.17 -9.61
C GLU A 134 15.60 -1.69 -9.28
N ILE A 135 15.40 -1.42 -7.99
CA ILE A 135 15.36 -0.07 -7.47
C ILE A 135 16.79 0.33 -7.07
N ASP A 136 17.20 1.53 -7.48
CA ASP A 136 18.51 2.07 -7.12
C ASP A 136 18.71 1.99 -5.59
N PRO A 137 19.81 1.39 -5.10
CA PRO A 137 20.10 1.32 -3.68
C PRO A 137 20.08 2.68 -2.97
N GLN A 138 20.38 3.78 -3.66
CA GLN A 138 20.31 5.13 -3.11
C GLN A 138 18.86 5.61 -2.88
N VAL A 139 17.90 5.01 -3.58
CA VAL A 139 16.47 5.33 -3.50
C VAL A 139 15.75 4.52 -2.41
N LEU A 140 16.20 3.28 -2.16
CA LEU A 140 15.57 2.35 -1.22
C LEU A 140 15.25 2.96 0.16
N PRO A 141 16.18 3.68 0.83
CA PRO A 141 15.91 4.27 2.16
C PRO A 141 14.80 5.31 2.15
N ARG A 142 14.53 5.92 0.99
CA ARG A 142 13.57 7.01 0.82
C ARG A 142 12.17 6.54 0.42
N LEU A 143 11.99 5.26 0.08
CA LEU A 143 10.69 4.74 -0.40
C LEU A 143 9.58 4.91 0.63
N PHE A 144 9.89 4.95 1.91
CA PHE A 144 8.94 5.19 2.99
C PHE A 144 8.74 6.68 3.34
N ASP A 145 9.47 7.59 2.68
CA ASP A 145 9.29 9.03 2.88
C ASP A 145 7.94 9.47 2.33
N ARG A 146 7.30 10.43 2.99
CA ARG A 146 6.03 11.01 2.55
C ARG A 146 6.21 11.70 1.21
N PHE A 147 5.25 11.49 0.31
CA PHE A 147 5.23 12.09 -1.04
C PHE A 147 6.40 11.67 -1.94
N PHE A 148 7.25 10.75 -1.48
CA PHE A 148 8.35 10.29 -2.29
C PHE A 148 7.87 9.37 -3.42
N ARG A 149 8.44 9.60 -4.60
CA ARG A 149 8.23 8.78 -5.81
C ARG A 149 9.59 8.61 -6.51
N ALA A 150 9.97 7.37 -6.76
CA ALA A 150 11.26 7.05 -7.37
C ALA A 150 11.40 7.56 -8.83
N ASP A 151 10.28 7.61 -9.57
CA ASP A 151 10.24 8.11 -10.95
C ASP A 151 9.05 9.05 -11.17
N PRO A 152 9.25 10.38 -11.09
CA PRO A 152 8.19 11.35 -11.37
C PRO A 152 7.77 11.38 -12.85
N ALA A 153 8.65 10.96 -13.78
CA ALA A 153 8.42 11.07 -15.23
C ALA A 153 7.55 9.92 -15.78
N ARG A 154 7.50 8.76 -15.11
CA ARG A 154 6.62 7.63 -15.45
C ARG A 154 5.22 7.73 -14.87
N SER A 155 4.87 8.88 -14.30
CA SER A 155 3.53 9.12 -13.78
C SER A 155 2.57 9.37 -14.93
N HIS A 156 1.86 8.32 -15.36
CA HIS A 156 0.59 8.54 -16.05
C HIS A 156 -0.31 9.39 -15.14
N PRO A 157 -1.08 10.35 -15.69
CA PRO A 157 -2.03 11.16 -14.91
C PRO A 157 -3.01 10.32 -14.08
N GLU A 158 -3.26 9.09 -14.52
CA GLU A 158 -4.10 8.08 -13.87
C GLU A 158 -3.41 7.30 -12.73
N SER A 159 -2.11 7.55 -12.45
CA SER A 159 -1.44 6.87 -11.34
C SER A 159 -1.91 7.45 -10.01
N ASP A 160 -2.86 6.79 -9.41
CA ASP A 160 -3.71 7.15 -8.26
C ASP A 160 -2.98 7.24 -6.90
N GLY A 161 -1.66 7.44 -6.87
CA GLY A 161 -0.88 7.45 -5.63
C GLY A 161 -0.20 8.78 -5.33
N ALA A 162 -0.62 9.44 -4.24
CA ALA A 162 0.01 10.65 -3.70
C ALA A 162 1.42 10.43 -3.11
N GLY A 163 1.99 9.21 -3.19
CA GLY A 163 3.25 8.87 -2.53
C GLY A 163 3.13 8.71 -1.00
N LEU A 164 1.91 8.46 -0.51
CA LEU A 164 1.65 8.29 0.92
C LEU A 164 1.49 6.81 1.34
N GLY A 165 1.21 5.90 0.41
CA GLY A 165 0.90 4.50 0.74
C GLY A 165 2.00 3.79 1.52
N LEU A 166 3.27 3.90 1.11
CA LEU A 166 4.39 3.27 1.81
C LEU A 166 4.68 3.93 3.15
N SER A 167 4.57 5.26 3.28
CA SER A 167 4.72 5.94 4.57
C SER A 167 3.61 5.56 5.56
N ILE A 168 2.37 5.36 5.08
CA ILE A 168 1.26 4.82 5.88
C ILE A 168 1.56 3.39 6.32
N THR A 169 2.05 2.55 5.40
CA THR A 169 2.43 1.17 5.71
C THR A 169 3.48 1.10 6.81
N LYS A 170 4.51 1.95 6.74
CA LYS A 170 5.53 2.08 7.77
C LYS A 170 4.94 2.53 9.11
N ALA A 171 4.14 3.59 9.12
CA ALA A 171 3.48 4.11 10.33
C ALA A 171 2.57 3.04 10.98
N ILE A 172 1.89 2.23 10.18
CA ILE A 172 1.08 1.11 10.69
C ILE A 172 1.97 0.04 11.35
N ALA A 173 3.09 -0.35 10.73
CA ALA A 173 4.01 -1.30 11.35
C ALA A 173 4.57 -0.75 12.67
N GLU A 174 4.97 0.52 12.70
CA GLU A 174 5.54 1.19 13.88
C GLU A 174 4.56 1.31 15.05
N ILE A 175 3.29 1.67 14.81
CA ILE A 175 2.28 1.74 15.89
C ILE A 175 1.92 0.35 16.45
N HIS A 176 2.16 -0.72 15.68
CA HIS A 176 2.08 -2.10 16.15
C HIS A 176 3.35 -2.55 16.90
N GLY A 177 4.33 -1.66 17.12
CA GLY A 177 5.62 -1.99 17.73
C GLY A 177 6.56 -2.76 16.80
N GLY A 178 6.25 -2.81 15.51
CA GLY A 178 6.98 -3.54 14.50
C GLY A 178 7.85 -2.66 13.60
N THR A 179 8.25 -3.22 12.45
CA THR A 179 9.11 -2.54 11.48
C THR A 179 8.64 -2.77 10.04
N ALA A 180 9.00 -1.84 9.15
CA ALA A 180 8.84 -1.98 7.71
C ALA A 180 10.20 -1.84 7.02
N THR A 181 10.53 -2.78 6.15
CA THR A 181 11.80 -2.79 5.41
C THR A 181 11.57 -3.09 3.93
N VAL A 182 12.55 -2.75 3.09
CA VAL A 182 12.52 -3.04 1.66
C VAL A 182 13.89 -3.50 1.19
N THR A 183 13.90 -4.45 0.27
CA THR A 183 15.09 -4.88 -0.48
C THR A 183 14.74 -4.98 -1.96
N SER A 184 15.70 -4.68 -2.84
CA SER A 184 15.54 -4.85 -4.28
C SER A 184 16.84 -5.40 -4.85
N ASN A 185 16.79 -6.59 -5.41
CA ASN A 185 17.93 -7.27 -6.03
C ASN A 185 17.44 -8.35 -7.00
N GLN A 186 18.28 -8.71 -7.96
CA GLN A 186 18.05 -9.82 -8.90
C GLN A 186 16.66 -9.76 -9.58
N GLY A 187 16.20 -8.55 -9.95
CA GLY A 187 14.90 -8.38 -10.59
C GLY A 187 13.69 -8.60 -9.67
N ARG A 188 13.90 -8.56 -8.35
CA ARG A 188 12.84 -8.69 -7.34
C ARG A 188 12.88 -7.56 -6.33
N THR A 189 11.72 -7.03 -5.99
CA THR A 189 11.54 -6.08 -4.90
C THR A 189 10.70 -6.72 -3.82
N ARG A 190 11.19 -6.72 -2.58
CA ARG A 190 10.52 -7.29 -1.41
C ARG A 190 10.30 -6.23 -0.35
N PHE A 191 9.06 -6.05 0.05
CA PHE A 191 8.67 -5.31 1.24
C PHE A 191 8.36 -6.30 2.36
N SER A 192 8.89 -6.04 3.56
CA SER A 192 8.66 -6.88 4.75
C SER A 192 8.13 -6.04 5.89
N LEU A 193 7.03 -6.48 6.49
CA LEU A 193 6.43 -5.91 7.70
C LEU A 193 6.59 -6.92 8.83
N GLN A 194 7.06 -6.49 9.99
CA GLN A 194 7.14 -7.31 11.18
C GLN A 194 6.14 -6.82 12.22
N PHE A 195 5.42 -7.75 12.82
CA PHE A 195 4.43 -7.49 13.88
C PHE A 195 4.78 -8.34 15.10
N PRO A 196 5.19 -7.73 16.22
CA PRO A 196 5.49 -8.46 17.45
C PRO A 196 4.26 -9.18 18.00
N HIS A 197 4.45 -10.38 18.56
CA HIS A 197 3.39 -11.13 19.24
C HIS A 197 2.99 -10.52 20.60
N SER A 198 3.89 -9.73 21.21
CA SER A 198 3.62 -8.91 22.39
C SER A 198 3.98 -7.47 22.08
N ILE A 199 3.04 -6.57 22.22
CA ILE A 199 3.32 -5.13 22.16
C ILE A 199 3.86 -4.76 23.54
N ASN A 200 5.14 -4.39 23.62
CA ASN A 200 5.70 -3.80 24.84
C ASN A 200 4.93 -2.51 25.12
N GLU A 201 4.16 -2.48 26.21
CA GLU A 201 3.65 -1.24 26.74
C GLU A 201 4.88 -0.42 27.17
N VAL A 202 5.15 0.64 26.41
CA VAL A 202 6.17 1.61 26.79
C VAL A 202 5.63 2.31 28.04
N GLY A 203 6.21 1.93 29.20
CA GLY A 203 5.90 2.51 30.50
C GLY A 203 6.28 3.99 30.60
#